data_f8bc73bc9b9014ef515055f4c100f633
#
_entry.id   f8bc73bc9b9014ef515055f4c100f633
#
_cell.length_a   1.000
_cell.length_b   1.000
_cell.length_c   1.000
_cell.angle_alpha   90.00
_cell.angle_beta   90.00
_cell.angle_gamma   90.00
#
_symmetry.space_group_name_H-M   'P 1'
#
loop_
_entity.id
_entity.type
_entity.pdbx_description
1 polymer ?
#
loop_
_entity_poly.entity_id
_entity_poly.type
_entity_poly.pdbx_seq_one_letter_code
_entity_poly.pdbx_strand_id
1 'polypeptide(L)'
;MSGNHTRPNWVLMTGPVEGAFASCLSMGHPSNFRHPQPVRLHPKMPYFCFAPMVLGDFAITPESSLKGQIRLVLSDGKMRPETAKTHWVNYSQPIQATFYSSQ
;
A
#
# COMPACT_ATOMS: atom_id res chain seq x y z
N MET A 1 0.39 -5.02 -18.33
CA MET A 1 0.07 -3.91 -17.41
C MET A 1 1.36 -3.15 -17.12
N SER A 2 1.36 -1.85 -17.34
CA SER A 2 2.53 -1.02 -17.05
C SER A 2 2.74 -0.90 -15.54
N GLY A 3 3.97 -0.63 -15.12
CA GLY A 3 4.30 -0.46 -13.70
C GLY A 3 4.77 -1.72 -13.00
N ASN A 4 4.86 -2.86 -13.69
CA ASN A 4 5.41 -4.08 -13.10
C ASN A 4 6.85 -3.85 -12.66
N HIS A 5 7.19 -4.28 -11.43
CA HIS A 5 8.48 -4.10 -10.76
C HIS A 5 8.82 -2.63 -10.43
N THR A 6 7.89 -1.70 -10.61
CA THR A 6 8.07 -0.35 -10.06
C THR A 6 7.96 -0.38 -8.54
N ARG A 7 8.41 0.69 -7.88
CA ARG A 7 8.44 0.77 -6.42
C ARG A 7 7.52 1.90 -5.94
N PRO A 8 6.19 1.72 -6.03
CA PRO A 8 5.26 2.77 -5.63
C PRO A 8 5.07 2.80 -4.12
N ASN A 9 4.73 3.98 -3.59
CA ASN A 9 4.31 4.11 -2.20
C ASN A 9 2.92 3.54 -1.98
N TRP A 10 2.07 3.63 -2.98
CA TRP A 10 0.70 3.13 -2.93
C TRP A 10 0.23 2.70 -4.30
N VAL A 11 -0.77 1.81 -4.33
CA VAL A 11 -1.38 1.31 -5.56
C VAL A 11 -2.89 1.51 -5.44
N LEU A 12 -3.46 2.16 -6.43
CA LEU A 12 -4.90 2.38 -6.52
C LEU A 12 -5.47 1.51 -7.63
N MET A 13 -6.40 0.64 -7.27
CA MET A 13 -7.13 -0.20 -8.22
C MET A 13 -8.58 0.23 -8.24
N THR A 14 -9.13 0.41 -9.43
CA THR A 14 -10.55 0.74 -9.63
C THR A 14 -11.12 -0.23 -10.65
N GLY A 15 -12.29 -0.77 -10.36
CA GLY A 15 -12.95 -1.69 -11.25
C GLY A 15 -14.46 -1.73 -11.08
N PRO A 16 -15.16 -2.31 -12.06
CA PRO A 16 -16.60 -2.44 -11.98
C PRO A 16 -17.01 -3.56 -11.01
N VAL A 17 -18.03 -3.31 -10.21
CA VAL A 17 -18.63 -4.27 -9.31
C VAL A 17 -20.16 -4.10 -9.41
N GLU A 18 -20.84 -5.12 -9.95
CA GLU A 18 -22.31 -5.14 -10.05
C GLU A 18 -22.91 -3.87 -10.66
N GLY A 19 -22.33 -3.41 -11.78
CA GLY A 19 -22.83 -2.24 -12.50
C GLY A 19 -22.40 -0.88 -11.94
N ALA A 20 -21.66 -0.87 -10.86
CA ALA A 20 -21.05 0.32 -10.28
C ALA A 20 -19.53 0.17 -10.25
N PHE A 21 -18.83 1.18 -9.77
CA PHE A 21 -17.38 1.12 -9.58
C PHE A 21 -17.02 1.06 -8.11
N ALA A 22 -15.93 0.38 -7.82
CA ALA A 22 -15.33 0.37 -6.50
C ALA A 22 -13.84 0.57 -6.63
N SER A 23 -13.22 1.13 -5.60
CA SER A 23 -11.79 1.38 -5.56
C SER A 23 -11.17 0.73 -4.34
N CYS A 24 -9.95 0.23 -4.50
CA CYS A 24 -9.13 -0.27 -3.41
C CYS A 24 -7.77 0.41 -3.47
N LEU A 25 -7.45 1.14 -2.43
CA LEU A 25 -6.14 1.76 -2.25
C LEU A 25 -5.32 0.88 -1.32
N SER A 26 -4.16 0.44 -1.79
CA SER A 26 -3.22 -0.38 -1.01
C SER A 26 -1.96 0.42 -0.74
N MET A 27 -1.59 0.53 0.52
CA MET A 27 -0.46 1.35 0.96
C MET A 27 0.52 0.53 1.78
N GLY A 28 1.82 0.64 1.44
CA GLY A 28 2.88 0.07 2.24
C GLY A 28 3.43 1.12 3.20
N HIS A 29 3.63 0.75 4.47
CA HIS A 29 4.17 1.69 5.45
C HIS A 29 5.66 1.95 5.19
N PRO A 30 6.16 3.20 5.39
CA PRO A 30 7.58 3.52 5.17
C PRO A 30 8.55 2.70 6.03
N SER A 31 8.10 2.17 7.15
CA SER A 31 8.93 1.31 8.02
C SER A 31 9.09 -0.12 7.49
N ASN A 32 8.37 -0.49 6.44
CA ASN A 32 8.44 -1.84 5.88
C ASN A 32 9.83 -2.15 5.33
N PHE A 33 10.20 -3.43 5.42
CA PHE A 33 11.43 -3.94 4.82
C PHE A 33 11.50 -3.57 3.34
N ARG A 34 12.60 -2.94 2.93
CA ARG A 34 12.84 -2.49 1.55
C ARG A 34 11.76 -1.56 0.99
N HIS A 35 11.17 -0.72 1.83
CA HIS A 35 10.17 0.25 1.36
C HIS A 35 10.84 1.33 0.47
N PRO A 36 10.19 1.79 -0.63
CA PRO A 36 8.98 1.22 -1.22
C PRO A 36 9.30 -0.10 -1.93
N GLN A 37 8.50 -1.11 -1.64
CA GLN A 37 8.71 -2.42 -2.22
C GLN A 37 8.28 -2.46 -3.68
N PRO A 38 9.02 -3.17 -4.57
CA PRO A 38 8.55 -3.38 -5.92
C PRO A 38 7.22 -4.11 -5.93
N VAL A 39 6.40 -3.83 -6.93
CA VAL A 39 5.14 -4.53 -7.11
C VAL A 39 5.24 -5.46 -8.32
N ARG A 40 4.59 -6.60 -8.24
CA ARG A 40 4.39 -7.50 -9.35
C ARG A 40 2.93 -7.42 -9.76
N LEU A 41 2.73 -7.10 -11.04
CA LEU A 41 1.40 -6.94 -11.62
C LEU A 41 1.12 -8.10 -12.56
N HIS A 42 -0.08 -8.68 -12.46
CA HIS A 42 -0.49 -9.71 -13.39
C HIS A 42 -0.82 -9.06 -14.74
N PRO A 43 -0.35 -9.63 -15.87
CA PRO A 43 -0.56 -9.01 -17.18
C PRO A 43 -2.01 -8.99 -17.65
N LYS A 44 -2.86 -9.87 -17.13
CA LYS A 44 -4.25 -10.03 -17.59
C LYS A 44 -5.30 -9.93 -16.51
N MET A 45 -4.91 -10.12 -15.25
CA MET A 45 -5.82 -10.12 -14.11
C MET A 45 -5.61 -8.87 -13.27
N PRO A 46 -6.67 -8.30 -12.66
CA PRO A 46 -6.54 -7.08 -11.87
C PRO A 46 -6.06 -7.38 -10.45
N TYR A 47 -4.87 -7.94 -10.31
CA TYR A 47 -4.25 -8.11 -9.00
C TYR A 47 -2.76 -7.85 -9.04
N PHE A 48 -2.22 -7.56 -7.87
CA PHE A 48 -0.81 -7.29 -7.68
C PHE A 48 -0.35 -7.79 -6.32
N CYS A 49 0.97 -7.80 -6.12
CA CYS A 49 1.53 -8.02 -4.80
C CYS A 49 2.76 -7.13 -4.58
N PHE A 50 3.01 -6.76 -3.34
CA PHE A 50 4.29 -6.19 -2.97
C PHE A 50 5.33 -7.32 -2.95
N ALA A 51 6.45 -7.11 -3.61
CA ALA A 51 7.42 -8.17 -3.87
C ALA A 51 8.84 -7.71 -3.53
N PRO A 52 9.20 -7.62 -2.24
CA PRO A 52 10.56 -7.19 -1.85
C PRO A 52 11.65 -8.09 -2.40
N MET A 53 11.34 -9.36 -2.73
CA MET A 53 12.30 -10.29 -3.31
C MET A 53 12.81 -9.88 -4.69
N VAL A 54 12.13 -8.97 -5.38
CA VAL A 54 12.60 -8.45 -6.68
C VAL A 54 13.93 -7.70 -6.53
N LEU A 55 14.20 -7.15 -5.34
CA LEU A 55 15.44 -6.44 -5.03
C LEU A 55 16.59 -7.37 -4.59
N GLY A 56 16.37 -8.68 -4.61
CA GLY A 56 17.35 -9.68 -4.23
C GLY A 56 16.84 -10.58 -3.12
N ASP A 57 17.53 -11.70 -2.95
CA ASP A 57 17.16 -12.68 -1.94
C ASP A 57 17.36 -12.14 -0.53
N PHE A 58 16.61 -12.67 0.41
CA PHE A 58 16.77 -12.42 1.83
C PHE A 58 16.31 -13.64 2.62
N ALA A 59 16.76 -13.73 3.87
CA ALA A 59 16.40 -14.84 4.74
C ALA A 59 15.65 -14.34 5.96
N ILE A 60 14.67 -15.13 6.39
CA ILE A 60 13.96 -14.93 7.65
C ILE A 60 14.48 -15.98 8.62
N THR A 61 14.99 -15.53 9.75
CA THR A 61 15.55 -16.40 10.77
C THR A 61 14.87 -16.15 12.11
N PRO A 62 15.05 -17.04 13.11
CA PRO A 62 14.51 -16.78 14.45
C PRO A 62 15.00 -15.48 15.07
N GLU A 63 16.20 -15.04 14.72
CA GLU A 63 16.80 -13.80 15.23
C GLU A 63 16.43 -12.58 14.40
N SER A 64 15.95 -12.79 13.16
CA SER A 64 15.67 -11.72 12.21
C SER A 64 14.32 -11.94 11.56
N SER A 65 13.27 -11.56 12.27
CA SER A 65 11.89 -11.68 11.77
C SER A 65 11.58 -10.56 10.77
N LEU A 66 10.71 -10.88 9.81
CA LEU A 66 10.17 -9.91 8.87
C LEU A 66 8.84 -9.40 9.39
N LYS A 67 8.72 -8.07 9.53
CA LYS A 67 7.47 -7.41 9.91
C LYS A 67 7.08 -6.43 8.84
N GLY A 68 5.77 -6.32 8.56
CA GLY A 68 5.25 -5.38 7.61
C GLY A 68 3.90 -4.84 8.02
N GLN A 69 3.59 -3.63 7.54
CA GLN A 69 2.31 -3.00 7.74
C GLN A 69 1.74 -2.60 6.38
N ILE A 70 0.48 -2.92 6.17
CA ILE A 70 -0.25 -2.55 4.97
C ILE A 70 -1.59 -1.97 5.40
N ARG A 71 -2.03 -0.90 4.75
CA ARG A 71 -3.37 -0.37 4.93
C ARG A 71 -4.12 -0.44 3.61
N LEU A 72 -5.34 -0.94 3.67
CA LEU A 72 -6.27 -0.96 2.55
C LEU A 72 -7.39 0.02 2.83
N VAL A 73 -7.73 0.83 1.84
CA VAL A 73 -8.90 1.72 1.89
C VAL A 73 -9.81 1.32 0.76
N LEU A 74 -11.01 0.86 1.11
CA LEU A 74 -12.05 0.49 0.15
C LEU A 74 -13.06 1.62 0.07
N SER A 75 -13.45 1.97 -1.14
CA SER A 75 -14.46 3.00 -1.33
C SER A 75 -15.34 2.68 -2.52
N ASP A 76 -16.57 3.20 -2.48
CA ASP A 76 -17.46 3.18 -3.64
C ASP A 76 -16.95 4.19 -4.66
N GLY A 77 -17.19 3.88 -5.95
CA GLY A 77 -16.83 4.78 -7.02
C GLY A 77 -15.36 4.76 -7.38
N LYS A 78 -14.97 5.72 -8.19
CA LYS A 78 -13.59 5.87 -8.65
C LYS A 78 -12.86 6.86 -7.75
N MET A 79 -11.93 6.37 -6.94
CA MET A 79 -11.12 7.24 -6.10
C MET A 79 -10.17 8.07 -6.97
N ARG A 80 -10.02 9.33 -6.66
CA ARG A 80 -9.06 10.20 -7.34
C ARG A 80 -7.64 9.97 -6.82
N PRO A 81 -6.62 10.11 -7.67
CA PRO A 81 -5.23 10.00 -7.21
C PRO A 81 -4.89 10.98 -6.09
N GLU A 82 -5.46 12.18 -6.10
CA GLU A 82 -5.22 13.18 -5.05
C GLU A 82 -5.75 12.70 -3.70
N THR A 83 -6.90 12.05 -3.69
CA THR A 83 -7.48 11.46 -2.49
C THR A 83 -6.61 10.32 -1.98
N ALA A 84 -6.13 9.47 -2.88
CA ALA A 84 -5.23 8.37 -2.54
C ALA A 84 -3.95 8.90 -1.90
N LYS A 85 -3.35 9.96 -2.46
CA LYS A 85 -2.15 10.58 -1.93
C LYS A 85 -2.38 11.13 -0.52
N THR A 86 -3.54 11.72 -0.27
CA THR A 86 -3.90 12.22 1.07
C THR A 86 -3.95 11.09 2.08
N HIS A 87 -4.59 9.97 1.72
CA HIS A 87 -4.60 8.79 2.59
C HIS A 87 -3.19 8.30 2.89
N TRP A 88 -2.34 8.22 1.87
CA TRP A 88 -0.97 7.74 2.07
C TRP A 88 -0.14 8.67 2.95
N VAL A 89 -0.25 9.98 2.75
CA VAL A 89 0.46 10.96 3.58
C VAL A 89 0.07 10.80 5.05
N ASN A 90 -1.22 10.64 5.32
CA ASN A 90 -1.70 10.45 6.70
C ASN A 90 -1.21 9.13 7.30
N TYR A 91 -1.22 8.06 6.51
CA TYR A 91 -0.78 6.74 6.96
C TYR A 91 0.72 6.68 7.21
N SER A 92 1.52 7.33 6.37
CA SER A 92 2.97 7.23 6.39
C SER A 92 3.62 8.07 7.48
N GLN A 93 2.91 9.04 8.04
CA GLN A 93 3.44 9.91 9.08
C GLN A 93 3.36 9.27 10.45
N PRO A 94 4.32 9.54 11.33
CA PRO A 94 4.23 9.08 12.72
C PRO A 94 2.99 9.64 13.40
N ILE A 95 2.38 8.82 14.24
CA ILE A 95 1.24 9.26 15.04
C ILE A 95 1.74 10.26 16.08
N GLN A 96 1.12 11.44 16.10
CA GLN A 96 1.36 12.46 17.11
C GLN A 96 0.12 12.57 17.97
N ALA A 97 0.30 12.41 19.26
CA ALA A 97 -0.78 12.55 20.21
C ALA A 97 -0.57 13.78 21.07
N THR A 98 -1.59 14.61 21.14
CA THR A 98 -1.61 15.75 22.04
C THR A 98 -2.67 15.51 23.09
N PHE A 99 -2.28 15.63 24.36
CA PHE A 99 -3.18 15.41 25.45
C PHE A 99 -3.56 16.75 26.07
N TYR A 100 -4.86 16.92 26.25
CA TYR A 100 -5.39 18.06 26.98
C TYR A 100 -6.02 17.52 28.26
N SER A 101 -5.61 18.05 29.40
CA SER A 101 -6.25 17.71 30.66
C SER A 101 -7.13 18.84 31.11
N SER A 102 -8.36 18.53 31.51
CA SER A 102 -9.25 19.48 32.12
C SER A 102 -8.99 19.46 33.64
N GLN A 103 -8.92 20.62 34.22
CA GLN A 103 -8.69 20.77 35.65
C GLN A 103 -9.82 21.50 36.33
#